data_4a5a6f29f605295dc3dd3f8c85df175a
#
_entry.id   4a5a6f29f605295dc3dd3f8c85df175a
#
_cell.length_a   1.000
_cell.length_b   1.000
_cell.length_c   1.000
_cell.angle_alpha   90.00
_cell.angle_beta   90.00
_cell.angle_gamma   90.00
#
_symmetry.space_group_name_H-M   'P 1'
#
loop_
_entity.id
_entity.type
_entity.pdbx_description
1 polymer ?
#
loop_
_entity_poly.entity_id
_entity_poly.type
_entity_poly.pdbx_seq_one_letter_code
_entity_poly.pdbx_strand_id
1 'polypeptide(L)'
;MLKPRVSSSIKSVDLKQEVGPLIIGERLNTQGSKKAKQLVLNDDFDGLVDLARNQVEDGAHCIDVCVATTERSDEKAFILKLVKSLSLEIDAPLVIDSTDPEVIESAIEQIPGKPIINSINLEGDGSRFKALAPLMAKYGIPAIALCVLDLKEWQKHQLKRFKLQNYYTNLEKNMVYVQINSSLMF
;
A
#
# COMPACT_ATOMS: atom_id res chain seq x y z
N MET A 1 -23.02 -5.89 10.20
CA MET A 1 -22.08 -5.97 9.07
C MET A 1 -20.68 -5.86 9.64
N LEU A 2 -19.76 -6.78 9.32
CA LEU A 2 -18.39 -6.71 9.82
C LEU A 2 -17.67 -5.50 9.19
N LYS A 3 -17.01 -4.69 10.03
CA LYS A 3 -16.19 -3.57 9.53
C LYS A 3 -14.96 -4.12 8.80
N PRO A 4 -14.57 -3.58 7.63
CA PRO A 4 -13.35 -3.99 6.95
C PRO A 4 -12.12 -3.61 7.77
N ARG A 5 -11.18 -4.55 7.92
CA ARG A 5 -10.01 -4.43 8.80
C ARG A 5 -8.74 -4.91 8.10
N VAL A 6 -7.63 -4.36 8.55
CA VAL A 6 -6.26 -4.84 8.29
C VAL A 6 -5.60 -5.19 9.62
N SER A 7 -4.50 -5.95 9.59
CA SER A 7 -3.84 -6.34 10.82
C SER A 7 -2.34 -6.57 10.63
N SER A 8 -1.60 -6.34 11.70
CA SER A 8 -0.29 -6.94 11.93
C SER A 8 -0.47 -8.33 12.56
N SER A 9 0.60 -8.90 13.11
CA SER A 9 0.56 -10.15 13.87
C SER A 9 -0.25 -10.04 15.18
N ILE A 10 -0.35 -8.83 15.75
CA ILE A 10 -0.90 -8.61 17.10
C ILE A 10 -1.97 -7.51 17.18
N LYS A 11 -2.07 -6.63 16.18
CA LYS A 11 -2.99 -5.49 16.19
C LYS A 11 -3.88 -5.46 14.96
N SER A 12 -5.16 -5.21 15.17
CA SER A 12 -6.15 -5.01 14.11
C SER A 12 -6.52 -3.53 14.00
N VAL A 13 -6.62 -3.02 12.78
CA VAL A 13 -6.96 -1.63 12.48
C VAL A 13 -8.18 -1.59 11.57
N ASP A 14 -9.21 -0.86 11.97
CA ASP A 14 -10.39 -0.61 11.13
C ASP A 14 -10.00 0.30 9.96
N LEU A 15 -10.39 -0.04 8.72
CA LEU A 15 -10.13 0.82 7.57
C LEU A 15 -10.92 2.13 7.63
N LYS A 16 -12.09 2.09 8.26
CA LYS A 16 -12.88 3.28 8.57
C LYS A 16 -12.70 3.62 10.03
N GLN A 17 -11.94 4.68 10.30
CA GLN A 17 -11.72 5.20 11.64
C GLN A 17 -13.00 5.87 12.19
N GLU A 18 -13.17 5.86 13.51
CA GLU A 18 -14.27 6.57 14.18
C GLU A 18 -14.03 8.08 14.18
N VAL A 19 -12.77 8.48 14.31
CA VAL A 19 -12.35 9.89 14.33
C VAL A 19 -11.19 10.06 13.34
N GLY A 20 -11.34 10.98 12.38
CA GLY A 20 -10.32 11.29 11.39
C GLY A 20 -10.15 10.23 10.28
N PRO A 21 -9.17 10.43 9.41
CA PRO A 21 -8.82 9.48 8.35
C PRO A 21 -7.95 8.34 8.87
N LEU A 22 -7.87 7.24 8.11
CA LEU A 22 -6.80 6.26 8.26
C LEU A 22 -5.47 6.93 7.87
N ILE A 23 -4.51 6.95 8.79
CA ILE A 23 -3.18 7.54 8.56
C ILE A 23 -2.22 6.42 8.18
N ILE A 24 -1.60 6.55 7.01
CA ILE A 24 -0.54 5.66 6.53
C ILE A 24 0.78 6.44 6.57
N GLY A 25 1.75 5.94 7.31
CA GLY A 25 3.09 6.53 7.40
C GLY A 25 3.91 6.17 6.16
N GLU A 26 4.34 7.17 5.38
CA GLU A 26 5.05 6.98 4.09
C GLU A 26 6.55 7.29 4.17
N ARG A 27 7.14 7.45 5.34
CA ARG A 27 8.58 7.77 5.44
C ARG A 27 9.49 6.58 5.13
N LEU A 28 8.96 5.36 5.10
CA LEU A 28 9.67 4.14 4.71
C LEU A 28 9.54 3.87 3.19
N ASN A 29 9.45 4.92 2.41
CA ASN A 29 9.29 4.88 0.96
C ASN A 29 10.51 5.55 0.28
N THR A 30 11.28 4.78 -0.49
CA THR A 30 12.51 5.24 -1.18
C THR A 30 12.26 6.30 -2.23
N GLN A 31 11.04 6.38 -2.77
CA GLN A 31 10.67 7.37 -3.78
C GLN A 31 10.39 8.75 -3.17
N GLY A 32 9.88 8.78 -1.92
CA GLY A 32 9.52 10.01 -1.21
C GLY A 32 10.50 10.42 -0.11
N SER A 33 11.38 9.53 0.37
CA SER A 33 12.26 9.76 1.52
C SER A 33 13.73 9.51 1.19
N LYS A 34 14.52 10.58 1.16
CA LYS A 34 15.98 10.47 1.01
C LYS A 34 16.61 9.63 2.11
N LYS A 35 16.09 9.72 3.36
CA LYS A 35 16.58 8.93 4.48
C LYS A 35 16.31 7.44 4.26
N ALA A 36 15.08 7.06 3.89
CA ALA A 36 14.76 5.68 3.60
C ALA A 36 15.64 5.12 2.47
N LYS A 37 15.82 5.89 1.38
CA LYS A 37 16.69 5.50 0.28
C LYS A 37 18.12 5.24 0.72
N GLN A 38 18.70 6.11 1.56
CA GLN A 38 20.06 5.91 2.09
C GLN A 38 20.16 4.65 2.95
N LEU A 39 19.18 4.41 3.83
CA LEU A 39 19.15 3.22 4.67
C LEU A 39 19.04 1.93 3.82
N VAL A 40 18.20 1.94 2.78
CA VAL A 40 18.06 0.82 1.83
C VAL A 40 19.38 0.56 1.09
N LEU A 41 20.05 1.62 0.62
CA LEU A 41 21.34 1.48 -0.10
C LEU A 41 22.48 0.97 0.79
N ASN A 42 22.40 1.20 2.10
CA ASN A 42 23.39 0.77 3.09
C ASN A 42 23.02 -0.57 3.77
N ASP A 43 21.95 -1.25 3.37
CA ASP A 43 21.42 -2.45 4.03
C ASP A 43 21.16 -2.25 5.54
N ASP A 44 20.81 -1.02 5.96
CA ASP A 44 20.57 -0.64 7.35
C ASP A 44 19.12 -0.98 7.75
N PHE A 45 18.86 -2.25 8.05
CA PHE A 45 17.56 -2.75 8.44
C PHE A 45 17.10 -2.19 9.80
N ASP A 46 18.01 -2.00 10.75
CA ASP A 46 17.70 -1.45 12.07
C ASP A 46 17.22 0.00 11.93
N GLY A 47 17.93 0.81 11.13
CA GLY A 47 17.52 2.17 10.83
C GLY A 47 16.15 2.27 10.11
N LEU A 48 15.83 1.29 9.25
CA LEU A 48 14.52 1.21 8.59
C LEU A 48 13.40 0.84 9.59
N VAL A 49 13.67 -0.10 10.52
CA VAL A 49 12.74 -0.47 11.59
C VAL A 49 12.50 0.73 12.53
N ASP A 50 13.55 1.44 12.92
CA ASP A 50 13.42 2.64 13.75
C ASP A 50 12.63 3.74 13.05
N LEU A 51 12.83 3.89 11.73
CA LEU A 51 12.04 4.84 10.94
C LEU A 51 10.56 4.48 10.92
N ALA A 52 10.21 3.19 10.85
CA ALA A 52 8.84 2.71 10.93
C ALA A 52 8.26 2.91 12.35
N ARG A 53 9.02 2.56 13.40
CA ARG A 53 8.62 2.70 14.80
C ARG A 53 8.27 4.15 15.14
N ASN A 54 9.12 5.10 14.75
CA ASN A 54 8.88 6.52 14.97
C ASN A 54 7.55 6.99 14.32
N GLN A 55 7.20 6.48 13.12
CA GLN A 55 5.93 6.83 12.48
C GLN A 55 4.73 6.27 13.23
N VAL A 56 4.83 5.07 13.80
CA VAL A 56 3.78 4.48 14.64
C VAL A 56 3.61 5.29 15.91
N GLU A 57 4.70 5.71 16.55
CA GLU A 57 4.70 6.57 17.74
C GLU A 57 4.10 7.97 17.43
N ASP A 58 4.34 8.49 16.23
CA ASP A 58 3.76 9.75 15.73
C ASP A 58 2.26 9.61 15.34
N GLY A 59 1.67 8.41 15.47
CA GLY A 59 0.24 8.16 15.28
C GLY A 59 -0.14 7.56 13.93
N ALA A 60 0.79 7.03 13.15
CA ALA A 60 0.45 6.27 11.96
C ALA A 60 -0.28 4.97 12.31
N HIS A 61 -1.39 4.70 11.63
CA HIS A 61 -2.17 3.49 11.81
C HIS A 61 -1.58 2.30 11.05
N CYS A 62 -0.98 2.56 9.89
CA CYS A 62 -0.32 1.59 9.01
C CYS A 62 1.00 2.19 8.51
N ILE A 63 1.93 1.35 8.05
CA ILE A 63 3.23 1.77 7.52
C ILE A 63 3.36 1.33 6.07
N ASP A 64 3.57 2.29 5.17
CA ASP A 64 3.89 2.05 3.77
C ASP A 64 5.35 1.63 3.61
N VAL A 65 5.58 0.57 2.83
CA VAL A 65 6.89 -0.04 2.61
C VAL A 65 7.17 -0.07 1.12
N CYS A 66 8.07 0.81 0.67
CA CYS A 66 8.59 0.85 -0.69
C CYS A 66 10.12 0.87 -0.66
N VAL A 67 10.75 -0.14 -1.24
CA VAL A 67 12.20 -0.28 -1.30
C VAL A 67 12.74 -0.19 -2.73
N ALA A 68 11.87 0.06 -3.70
CA ALA A 68 12.24 0.20 -5.10
C ALA A 68 13.19 1.37 -5.33
N THR A 69 14.31 1.12 -6.00
CA THR A 69 15.30 2.15 -6.37
C THR A 69 16.04 1.73 -7.63
N THR A 70 16.50 2.70 -8.41
CA THR A 70 17.26 2.44 -9.64
C THR A 70 18.68 1.93 -9.38
N GLU A 71 19.17 2.10 -8.16
CA GLU A 71 20.52 1.71 -7.76
C GLU A 71 20.64 0.25 -7.29
N ARG A 72 19.49 -0.46 -7.13
CA ARG A 72 19.45 -1.87 -6.71
C ARG A 72 18.57 -2.68 -7.66
N SER A 73 18.93 -3.93 -7.86
CA SER A 73 18.15 -4.90 -8.67
C SER A 73 17.54 -6.04 -7.84
N ASP A 74 17.74 -6.01 -6.51
CA ASP A 74 17.34 -7.07 -5.59
C ASP A 74 16.13 -6.70 -4.72
N GLU A 75 15.22 -5.86 -5.25
CA GLU A 75 14.03 -5.37 -4.54
C GLU A 75 13.28 -6.49 -3.81
N LYS A 76 13.00 -7.60 -4.52
CA LYS A 76 12.30 -8.76 -3.96
C LYS A 76 13.01 -9.36 -2.74
N ALA A 77 14.31 -9.59 -2.85
CA ALA A 77 15.09 -10.17 -1.75
C ALA A 77 15.18 -9.22 -0.55
N PHE A 78 15.29 -7.92 -0.83
CA PHE A 78 15.37 -6.90 0.21
C PHE A 78 14.04 -6.75 0.96
N ILE A 79 12.92 -6.61 0.24
CA ILE A 79 11.61 -6.41 0.88
C ILE A 79 11.23 -7.62 1.73
N LEU A 80 11.56 -8.85 1.31
CA LEU A 80 11.30 -10.06 2.10
C LEU A 80 11.99 -10.05 3.47
N LYS A 81 13.23 -9.56 3.53
CA LYS A 81 13.95 -9.40 4.80
C LYS A 81 13.32 -8.29 5.64
N LEU A 82 13.02 -7.15 5.01
CA LEU A 82 12.49 -5.99 5.70
C LEU A 82 11.11 -6.26 6.30
N VAL A 83 10.18 -6.87 5.56
CA VAL A 83 8.83 -7.16 6.09
C VAL A 83 8.86 -8.15 7.24
N LYS A 84 9.82 -9.09 7.27
CA LYS A 84 10.04 -9.98 8.42
C LYS A 84 10.49 -9.20 9.64
N SER A 85 11.49 -8.33 9.52
CA SER A 85 11.98 -7.49 10.61
C SER A 85 10.86 -6.57 11.13
N LEU A 86 10.16 -5.88 10.23
CA LEU A 86 9.04 -5.01 10.61
C LEU A 86 7.93 -5.79 11.33
N SER A 87 7.59 -6.98 10.86
CA SER A 87 6.53 -7.80 11.46
C SER A 87 6.84 -8.28 12.89
N LEU A 88 8.11 -8.30 13.27
CA LEU A 88 8.56 -8.64 14.62
C LEU A 88 8.65 -7.41 15.54
N GLU A 89 8.94 -6.24 14.97
CA GLU A 89 9.37 -5.06 15.73
C GLU A 89 8.30 -3.98 15.86
N ILE A 90 7.29 -3.98 14.96
CA ILE A 90 6.20 -2.99 15.01
C ILE A 90 4.84 -3.66 15.08
N ASP A 91 3.89 -2.99 15.73
CA ASP A 91 2.52 -3.49 15.89
C ASP A 91 1.55 -2.98 14.79
N ALA A 92 2.00 -2.14 13.88
CA ALA A 92 1.18 -1.58 12.81
C ALA A 92 1.08 -2.53 11.60
N PRO A 93 -0.10 -2.63 10.94
CA PRO A 93 -0.23 -3.30 9.66
C PRO A 93 0.64 -2.65 8.57
N LEU A 94 1.16 -3.46 7.65
CA LEU A 94 1.98 -2.98 6.56
C LEU A 94 1.15 -2.68 5.31
N VAL A 95 1.60 -1.71 4.55
CA VAL A 95 1.12 -1.37 3.21
C VAL A 95 2.26 -1.64 2.25
N ILE A 96 2.06 -2.49 1.26
CA ILE A 96 3.13 -2.91 0.35
C ILE A 96 3.04 -2.12 -0.95
N ASP A 97 4.06 -1.31 -1.19
CA ASP A 97 4.17 -0.46 -2.38
C ASP A 97 5.28 -0.96 -3.30
N SER A 98 4.89 -1.63 -4.36
CA SER A 98 5.76 -2.03 -5.46
C SER A 98 5.01 -1.99 -6.78
N THR A 99 5.74 -1.73 -7.86
CA THR A 99 5.21 -1.84 -9.23
C THR A 99 5.17 -3.27 -9.73
N ASP A 100 5.93 -4.18 -9.11
CA ASP A 100 6.05 -5.58 -9.50
C ASP A 100 5.07 -6.47 -8.70
N PRO A 101 4.09 -7.12 -9.35
CA PRO A 101 3.16 -8.03 -8.69
C PRO A 101 3.84 -9.22 -7.99
N GLU A 102 4.98 -9.71 -8.48
CA GLU A 102 5.72 -10.81 -7.85
C GLU A 102 6.37 -10.39 -6.53
N VAL A 103 6.85 -9.14 -6.46
CA VAL A 103 7.37 -8.55 -5.23
C VAL A 103 6.26 -8.45 -4.20
N ILE A 104 5.08 -7.95 -4.61
CA ILE A 104 3.90 -7.82 -3.75
C ILE A 104 3.47 -9.19 -3.22
N GLU A 105 3.28 -10.20 -4.09
CA GLU A 105 2.88 -11.55 -3.67
C GLU A 105 3.86 -12.13 -2.67
N SER A 106 5.16 -12.06 -2.99
CA SER A 106 6.22 -12.60 -2.13
C SER A 106 6.27 -11.91 -0.76
N ALA A 107 6.06 -10.60 -0.70
CA ALA A 107 6.00 -9.85 0.56
C ALA A 107 4.78 -10.25 1.40
N ILE A 108 3.59 -10.35 0.77
CA ILE A 108 2.34 -10.76 1.43
C ILE A 108 2.49 -12.12 2.10
N GLU A 109 3.13 -13.09 1.44
CA GLU A 109 3.34 -14.44 1.97
C GLU A 109 4.22 -14.48 3.23
N GLN A 110 5.00 -13.44 3.50
CA GLN A 110 5.86 -13.35 4.68
C GLN A 110 5.24 -12.54 5.82
N ILE A 111 4.14 -11.83 5.58
CA ILE A 111 3.52 -10.96 6.58
C ILE A 111 2.50 -11.76 7.39
N PRO A 112 2.70 -11.92 8.72
CA PRO A 112 1.77 -12.63 9.59
C PRO A 112 0.58 -11.74 9.95
N GLY A 113 -0.24 -11.40 8.97
CA GLY A 113 -1.36 -10.49 9.16
C GLY A 113 -2.10 -10.22 7.88
N LYS A 114 -2.82 -9.12 7.85
CA LYS A 114 -3.61 -8.67 6.70
C LYS A 114 -3.09 -7.31 6.23
N PRO A 115 -2.11 -7.26 5.31
CA PRO A 115 -1.57 -6.01 4.77
C PRO A 115 -2.53 -5.33 3.79
N ILE A 116 -2.13 -4.16 3.28
CA ILE A 116 -2.79 -3.43 2.19
C ILE A 116 -1.86 -3.46 0.96
N ILE A 117 -2.40 -3.60 -0.23
CA ILE A 117 -1.65 -3.40 -1.49
C ILE A 117 -1.71 -1.92 -1.88
N ASN A 118 -0.57 -1.30 -2.12
CA ASN A 118 -0.43 0.03 -2.70
C ASN A 118 0.21 -0.10 -4.09
N SER A 119 -0.48 0.05 -5.16
CA SER A 119 -1.88 0.31 -5.38
C SER A 119 -2.38 -0.45 -6.60
N ILE A 120 -3.68 -0.49 -6.78
CA ILE A 120 -4.30 -0.93 -8.03
C ILE A 120 -4.82 0.29 -8.80
N ASN A 121 -4.77 0.21 -10.13
CA ASN A 121 -5.37 1.18 -11.05
C ASN A 121 -5.89 0.46 -12.30
N LEU A 122 -6.61 1.18 -13.14
CA LEU A 122 -7.10 0.70 -14.45
C LEU A 122 -6.45 1.46 -15.61
N GLU A 123 -5.22 1.96 -15.41
CA GLU A 123 -4.46 2.61 -16.48
C GLU A 123 -4.10 1.61 -17.58
N GLY A 124 -4.02 2.13 -18.79
CA GLY A 124 -3.70 1.33 -19.98
C GLY A 124 -4.74 0.23 -20.22
N ASP A 125 -4.29 -1.01 -20.26
CA ASP A 125 -5.10 -2.20 -20.49
C ASP A 125 -5.62 -2.87 -19.20
N GLY A 126 -5.35 -2.25 -18.04
CA GLY A 126 -5.70 -2.79 -16.71
C GLY A 126 -4.88 -4.02 -16.31
N SER A 127 -3.70 -4.24 -16.92
CA SER A 127 -2.84 -5.40 -16.64
C SER A 127 -2.46 -5.50 -15.16
N ARG A 128 -2.14 -4.37 -14.52
CA ARG A 128 -1.82 -4.33 -13.09
C ARG A 128 -2.99 -4.83 -12.22
N PHE A 129 -4.20 -4.38 -12.50
CA PHE A 129 -5.39 -4.86 -11.79
C PHE A 129 -5.61 -6.36 -12.01
N LYS A 130 -5.49 -6.82 -13.27
CA LYS A 130 -5.65 -8.24 -13.61
C LYS A 130 -4.63 -9.14 -12.91
N ALA A 131 -3.40 -8.64 -12.69
CA ALA A 131 -2.37 -9.36 -11.95
C ALA A 131 -2.63 -9.41 -10.45
N LEU A 132 -3.10 -8.31 -9.84
CA LEU A 132 -3.25 -8.20 -8.39
C LEU A 132 -4.62 -8.67 -7.87
N ALA A 133 -5.68 -8.61 -8.67
CA ALA A 133 -7.03 -9.02 -8.25
C ALA A 133 -7.11 -10.50 -7.77
N PRO A 134 -6.43 -11.48 -8.42
CA PRO A 134 -6.38 -12.85 -7.91
C PRO A 134 -5.69 -12.94 -6.53
N LEU A 135 -4.65 -12.16 -6.27
CA LEU A 135 -3.94 -12.13 -4.98
C LEU A 135 -4.85 -11.57 -3.89
N MET A 136 -5.56 -10.48 -4.19
CA MET A 136 -6.53 -9.89 -3.27
C MET A 136 -7.62 -10.90 -2.88
N ALA A 137 -8.13 -11.68 -3.85
CA ALA A 137 -9.12 -12.71 -3.61
C ALA A 137 -8.55 -13.90 -2.82
N LYS A 138 -7.34 -14.36 -3.18
CA LYS A 138 -6.66 -15.51 -2.53
C LYS A 138 -6.37 -15.24 -1.06
N TYR A 139 -5.86 -14.06 -0.72
CA TYR A 139 -5.44 -13.71 0.62
C TYR A 139 -6.48 -12.88 1.40
N GLY A 140 -7.56 -12.48 0.77
CA GLY A 140 -8.61 -11.65 1.39
C GLY A 140 -8.14 -10.25 1.80
N ILE A 141 -7.10 -9.70 1.14
CA ILE A 141 -6.46 -8.43 1.48
C ILE A 141 -7.06 -7.27 0.69
N PRO A 142 -7.12 -6.05 1.29
CA PRO A 142 -7.55 -4.85 0.60
C PRO A 142 -6.45 -4.24 -0.25
N ALA A 143 -6.83 -3.36 -1.17
CA ALA A 143 -5.92 -2.54 -1.94
C ALA A 143 -6.37 -1.07 -1.97
N ILE A 144 -5.40 -0.16 -2.08
CA ILE A 144 -5.64 1.23 -2.42
C ILE A 144 -5.99 1.29 -3.91
N ALA A 145 -7.18 1.78 -4.25
CA ALA A 145 -7.59 1.96 -5.63
C ALA A 145 -7.34 3.41 -6.06
N LEU A 146 -6.37 3.62 -6.96
CA LEU A 146 -6.08 4.93 -7.51
C LEU A 146 -7.05 5.25 -8.66
N CYS A 147 -7.80 6.33 -8.51
CA CYS A 147 -8.61 6.91 -9.58
C CYS A 147 -7.78 7.96 -10.31
N VAL A 148 -6.85 7.53 -11.17
CA VAL A 148 -6.07 8.44 -12.03
C VAL A 148 -6.94 8.81 -13.23
N LEU A 149 -7.19 10.11 -13.38
CA LEU A 149 -7.93 10.66 -14.53
C LEU A 149 -6.99 11.60 -15.28
N ASP A 150 -6.77 11.33 -16.57
CA ASP A 150 -6.15 12.31 -17.46
C ASP A 150 -7.07 13.54 -17.55
N LEU A 151 -6.51 14.73 -17.29
CA LEU A 151 -7.25 16.01 -17.35
C LEU A 151 -7.95 16.25 -18.70
N LYS A 152 -7.42 15.71 -19.80
CA LYS A 152 -8.05 15.76 -21.13
C LYS A 152 -9.27 14.84 -21.26
N GLU A 153 -9.33 13.80 -20.46
CA GLU A 153 -10.47 12.87 -20.39
C GLU A 153 -11.50 13.25 -19.33
N TRP A 154 -11.19 14.14 -18.38
CA TRP A 154 -12.08 14.57 -17.31
C TRP A 154 -13.47 15.00 -17.81
N GLN A 155 -13.52 15.78 -18.90
CA GLN A 155 -14.78 16.29 -19.45
C GLN A 155 -15.65 15.20 -20.10
N LYS A 156 -15.06 14.08 -20.52
CA LYS A 156 -15.78 12.96 -21.15
C LYS A 156 -16.20 11.87 -20.16
N HIS A 157 -15.78 11.93 -18.90
CA HIS A 157 -15.78 10.75 -18.04
C HIS A 157 -16.53 10.80 -16.71
N GLN A 158 -17.46 11.73 -16.52
CA GLN A 158 -18.42 11.56 -15.40
C GLN A 158 -19.14 10.18 -15.44
N LEU A 159 -19.42 9.70 -16.65
CA LEU A 159 -20.01 8.36 -16.87
C LEU A 159 -19.02 7.20 -16.59
N LYS A 160 -17.71 7.37 -16.84
CA LYS A 160 -16.69 6.34 -16.51
C LYS A 160 -16.42 6.27 -15.02
N ARG A 161 -16.43 7.41 -14.30
CA ARG A 161 -16.29 7.44 -12.83
C ARG A 161 -17.40 6.64 -12.15
N PHE A 162 -18.62 6.77 -12.63
CA PHE A 162 -19.77 5.98 -12.13
C PHE A 162 -19.65 4.49 -12.47
N LYS A 163 -19.13 4.15 -13.66
CA LYS A 163 -18.86 2.76 -14.06
C LYS A 163 -17.70 2.15 -13.27
N LEU A 164 -16.61 2.90 -13.04
CA LEU A 164 -15.49 2.49 -12.19
C LEU A 164 -15.95 2.25 -10.76
N GLN A 165 -16.70 3.17 -10.17
CA GLN A 165 -17.28 3.02 -8.85
C GLN A 165 -18.16 1.76 -8.76
N ASN A 166 -19.02 1.53 -9.75
CA ASN A 166 -19.87 0.32 -9.81
C ASN A 166 -19.06 -0.96 -10.07
N TYR A 167 -17.99 -0.89 -10.86
CA TYR A 167 -17.10 -2.03 -11.10
C TYR A 167 -16.34 -2.41 -9.82
N TYR A 168 -15.86 -1.43 -9.07
CA TYR A 168 -15.20 -1.64 -7.77
C TYR A 168 -16.20 -2.02 -6.67
N THR A 169 -17.43 -1.50 -6.68
CA THR A 169 -18.49 -1.86 -5.73
C THR A 169 -18.95 -3.31 -5.89
N ASN A 170 -18.87 -3.89 -7.08
CA ASN A 170 -19.18 -5.31 -7.30
C ASN A 170 -18.04 -6.26 -6.86
N LEU A 171 -16.83 -5.75 -6.63
CA LEU A 171 -15.69 -6.46 -6.00
C LEU A 171 -15.71 -6.28 -4.46
N GLU A 172 -16.81 -5.80 -3.96
CA GLU A 172 -17.08 -5.32 -2.62
C GLU A 172 -16.78 -6.31 -1.53
N LYS A 173 -15.67 -6.21 -0.93
CA LYS A 173 -15.56 -6.38 0.56
C LYS A 173 -14.18 -5.95 1.07
N ASN A 174 -13.20 -5.75 0.16
CA ASN A 174 -11.80 -5.58 0.53
C ASN A 174 -11.10 -4.38 -0.14
N MET A 175 -11.81 -3.32 -0.53
CA MET A 175 -11.18 -2.15 -1.17
C MET A 175 -11.20 -0.91 -0.29
N VAL A 176 -10.05 -0.29 -0.13
CA VAL A 176 -9.91 1.07 0.42
C VAL A 176 -9.86 2.04 -0.75
N TYR A 177 -10.83 2.94 -0.83
CA TYR A 177 -10.82 3.99 -1.85
C TYR A 177 -10.05 5.19 -1.32
N VAL A 178 -8.93 5.51 -1.95
CA VAL A 178 -8.22 6.78 -1.75
C VAL A 178 -8.47 7.64 -2.99
N GLN A 179 -9.24 8.70 -2.82
CA GLN A 179 -9.42 9.72 -3.85
C GLN A 179 -8.27 10.71 -3.75
N ILE A 180 -7.27 10.61 -4.62
CA ILE A 180 -6.23 11.63 -4.74
C ILE A 180 -6.78 12.73 -5.64
N ASN A 181 -7.02 13.90 -5.07
CA ASN A 181 -7.38 15.09 -5.84
C ASN A 181 -6.08 15.75 -6.30
N SER A 182 -5.76 15.69 -7.59
CA SER A 182 -4.53 16.24 -8.18
C SER A 182 -4.39 17.77 -8.07
N SER A 183 -5.36 18.46 -7.48
CA SER A 183 -5.33 19.90 -7.23
C SER A 183 -4.60 20.31 -5.94
N LEU A 184 -3.99 19.38 -5.20
CA LEU A 184 -3.23 19.65 -3.96
C LEU A 184 -1.72 19.36 -4.07
N MET A 185 -1.20 19.16 -5.28
CA MET A 185 0.25 19.16 -5.53
C MET A 185 0.67 20.56 -6.02
N PHE A 186 0.90 21.48 -5.07
CA PHE A 186 1.76 22.66 -5.20
C PHE A 186 2.59 22.80 -3.93
#